data_1f027600d233d0f3413c7e8da8c67163
#
_entry.id   1f027600d233d0f3413c7e8da8c67163
#
_cell.length_a   1.000
_cell.length_b   1.000
_cell.length_c   1.000
_cell.angle_alpha   90.00
_cell.angle_beta   90.00
_cell.angle_gamma   90.00
#
_symmetry.space_group_name_H-M   'P 1'
#
loop_
_entity.id
_entity.type
_entity.pdbx_description
1 polymer ?
#
loop_
_entity_poly.entity_id
_entity_poly.type
_entity_poly.pdbx_seq_one_letter_code
_entity_poly.pdbx_strand_id
1 'polypeptide(L)'
;MAEPPATDPAARPFVVPCADLDTGAPWRWLRAGWRDLRRAPALSLLFGVVIVLVSAGISWLAYALGRFALLATLLSGFVFVAPLICVGLYCVSRALEQGRTPRLRDSFVLARRVLGQAGVFALGQGVIILLWSRAGMMVGAFFPFDGGDPGAFWEFLALGSAVGAVFATLTFAVTAFSLPMIADRDVDMVTAAVSSV
;
A
#
# COMPACT_ATOMS: atom_id res chain seq x y z
N MET A 1 17.87 -40.18 -9.56
CA MET A 1 17.36 -38.82 -9.26
C MET A 1 15.88 -38.89 -9.58
N ALA A 2 15.01 -39.00 -8.55
CA ALA A 2 13.57 -39.10 -8.74
C ALA A 2 13.02 -37.72 -9.14
N GLU A 3 12.27 -37.69 -10.24
CA GLU A 3 11.53 -36.50 -10.72
C GLU A 3 10.53 -36.10 -9.62
N PRO A 4 10.49 -34.81 -9.22
CA PRO A 4 9.52 -34.39 -8.23
C PRO A 4 8.11 -34.61 -8.78
N PRO A 5 7.13 -35.06 -7.94
CA PRO A 5 5.78 -35.34 -8.41
C PRO A 5 5.19 -34.09 -9.03
N ALA A 6 4.61 -34.23 -10.24
CA ALA A 6 3.90 -33.20 -10.94
C ALA A 6 2.80 -32.64 -10.02
N THR A 7 2.99 -31.46 -9.50
CA THR A 7 1.98 -30.77 -8.69
C THR A 7 0.77 -30.48 -9.59
N ASP A 8 -0.37 -31.04 -9.23
CA ASP A 8 -1.65 -30.80 -9.87
C ASP A 8 -1.88 -29.28 -9.99
N PRO A 9 -2.02 -28.70 -11.17
CA PRO A 9 -2.26 -27.27 -11.35
C PRO A 9 -3.57 -26.79 -10.70
N ALA A 10 -4.48 -27.69 -10.31
CA ALA A 10 -5.69 -27.38 -9.53
C ALA A 10 -5.42 -27.25 -8.02
N ALA A 11 -4.31 -27.78 -7.51
CA ALA A 11 -3.93 -27.70 -6.11
C ALA A 11 -3.02 -26.50 -5.83
N ARG A 12 -3.48 -25.27 -6.12
CA ARG A 12 -2.73 -24.08 -5.69
C ARG A 12 -2.83 -23.97 -4.17
N PRO A 13 -1.69 -23.95 -3.44
CA PRO A 13 -1.75 -23.80 -1.99
C PRO A 13 -2.44 -22.48 -1.65
N PHE A 14 -3.36 -22.49 -0.68
CA PHE A 14 -4.07 -21.30 -0.20
C PHE A 14 -3.11 -20.21 0.31
N VAL A 15 -1.93 -20.63 0.79
CA VAL A 15 -0.85 -19.73 1.19
C VAL A 15 0.35 -19.97 0.29
N VAL A 16 0.87 -18.89 -0.30
CA VAL A 16 2.05 -18.98 -1.17
C VAL A 16 3.28 -19.28 -0.31
N PRO A 17 4.12 -20.27 -0.68
CA PRO A 17 5.34 -20.57 0.07
C PRO A 17 6.24 -19.34 0.18
N CYS A 18 6.61 -18.98 1.39
CA CYS A 18 7.51 -17.87 1.67
C CYS A 18 8.97 -18.35 1.60
N ALA A 19 9.86 -17.49 1.14
CA ALA A 19 11.29 -17.72 1.19
C ALA A 19 11.84 -17.22 2.53
N ASP A 20 12.85 -17.92 3.06
CA ASP A 20 13.60 -17.45 4.23
C ASP A 20 14.35 -16.17 3.89
N LEU A 21 14.12 -15.13 4.67
CA LEU A 21 14.73 -13.83 4.47
C LEU A 21 15.87 -13.62 5.49
N ASP A 22 17.02 -13.20 5.00
CA ASP A 22 18.11 -12.73 5.86
C ASP A 22 17.91 -11.24 6.25
N THR A 23 18.63 -10.78 7.27
CA THR A 23 18.56 -9.40 7.75
C THR A 23 19.04 -8.36 6.72
N GLY A 24 19.77 -8.80 5.68
CA GLY A 24 20.23 -7.97 4.58
C GLY A 24 19.20 -7.76 3.46
N ALA A 25 18.08 -8.48 3.46
CA ALA A 25 17.06 -8.41 2.42
C ALA A 25 16.52 -6.99 2.19
N PRO A 26 16.17 -6.19 3.21
CA PRO A 26 15.67 -4.83 3.01
C PRO A 26 16.66 -3.92 2.27
N TRP A 27 17.96 -4.03 2.58
CA TRP A 27 18.99 -3.26 1.91
C TRP A 27 19.17 -3.66 0.45
N ARG A 28 19.03 -4.97 0.14
CA ARG A 28 19.04 -5.43 -1.25
C ARG A 28 17.85 -4.88 -2.05
N TRP A 29 16.65 -4.85 -1.45
CA TRP A 29 15.46 -4.29 -2.09
C TRP A 29 15.57 -2.79 -2.33
N LEU A 30 16.06 -2.02 -1.36
CA LEU A 30 16.31 -0.60 -1.53
C LEU A 30 17.34 -0.32 -2.64
N ARG A 31 18.42 -1.10 -2.69
CA ARG A 31 19.43 -0.97 -3.73
C ARG A 31 18.87 -1.35 -5.11
N ALA A 32 18.04 -2.36 -5.17
CA ALA A 32 17.36 -2.75 -6.41
C ALA A 32 16.41 -1.64 -6.91
N GLY A 33 15.56 -1.11 -6.04
CA GLY A 33 14.67 0.00 -6.39
C GLY A 33 15.42 1.26 -6.83
N TRP A 34 16.55 1.59 -6.16
CA TRP A 34 17.41 2.69 -6.59
C TRP A 34 18.04 2.48 -7.96
N ARG A 35 18.43 1.24 -8.26
CA ARG A 35 18.94 0.87 -9.59
C ARG A 35 17.87 0.99 -10.66
N ASP A 36 16.64 0.58 -10.38
CA ASP A 36 15.51 0.68 -11.30
C ASP A 36 15.15 2.13 -11.59
N LEU A 37 15.12 2.99 -10.57
CA LEU A 37 14.95 4.44 -10.71
C LEU A 37 16.01 5.03 -11.66
N ARG A 38 17.27 4.63 -11.52
CA ARG A 38 18.36 5.11 -12.39
C ARG A 38 18.29 4.58 -13.82
N ARG A 39 17.72 3.39 -14.02
CA ARG A 39 17.58 2.77 -15.34
C ARG A 39 16.40 3.31 -16.13
N ALA A 40 15.31 3.69 -15.46
CA ALA A 40 14.12 4.25 -16.06
C ALA A 40 13.67 5.55 -15.35
N PRO A 41 14.51 6.60 -15.33
CA PRO A 41 14.22 7.80 -14.54
C PRO A 41 12.97 8.53 -15.00
N ALA A 42 12.73 8.63 -16.30
CA ALA A 42 11.60 9.36 -16.86
C ALA A 42 10.26 8.77 -16.40
N LEU A 43 10.08 7.45 -16.47
CA LEU A 43 8.84 6.80 -16.02
C LEU A 43 8.70 6.82 -14.51
N SER A 44 9.76 6.52 -13.78
CA SER A 44 9.72 6.50 -12.31
C SER A 44 9.42 7.89 -11.74
N LEU A 45 10.04 8.95 -12.28
CA LEU A 45 9.77 10.33 -11.89
C LEU A 45 8.36 10.78 -12.31
N LEU A 46 7.86 10.33 -13.46
CA LEU A 46 6.49 10.62 -13.88
C LEU A 46 5.48 10.13 -12.83
N PHE A 47 5.60 8.89 -12.37
CA PHE A 47 4.74 8.37 -11.29
C PHE A 47 4.90 9.18 -9.99
N GLY A 48 6.13 9.55 -9.62
CA GLY A 48 6.40 10.40 -8.47
C GLY A 48 5.75 11.78 -8.58
N VAL A 49 5.85 12.42 -9.74
CA VAL A 49 5.22 13.72 -10.02
C VAL A 49 3.69 13.61 -9.93
N VAL A 50 3.09 12.57 -10.48
CA VAL A 50 1.63 12.34 -10.36
C VAL A 50 1.21 12.23 -8.90
N ILE A 51 1.96 11.47 -8.08
CA ILE A 51 1.69 11.34 -6.64
C ILE A 51 1.76 12.72 -5.96
N VAL A 52 2.81 13.49 -6.22
CA VAL A 52 2.99 14.83 -5.64
C VAL A 52 1.86 15.78 -6.06
N LEU A 53 1.49 15.80 -7.34
CA LEU A 53 0.43 16.67 -7.83
C LEU A 53 -0.94 16.30 -7.24
N VAL A 54 -1.27 15.01 -7.15
CA VAL A 54 -2.52 14.56 -6.53
C VAL A 54 -2.54 14.93 -5.04
N SER A 55 -1.45 14.66 -4.32
CA SER A 55 -1.35 14.99 -2.89
C SER A 55 -1.42 16.50 -2.63
N ALA A 56 -0.71 17.29 -3.44
CA ALA A 56 -0.72 18.75 -3.35
C ALA A 56 -2.12 19.31 -3.68
N GLY A 57 -2.78 18.77 -4.71
CA GLY A 57 -4.14 19.18 -5.08
C GLY A 57 -5.15 18.88 -3.96
N ILE A 58 -5.08 17.71 -3.35
CA ILE A 58 -5.92 17.32 -2.20
C ILE A 58 -5.68 18.26 -1.03
N SER A 59 -4.41 18.54 -0.71
CA SER A 59 -4.04 19.39 0.41
C SER A 59 -4.48 20.84 0.19
N TRP A 60 -4.30 21.35 -1.03
CA TRP A 60 -4.73 22.71 -1.41
C TRP A 60 -6.25 22.85 -1.36
N LEU A 61 -6.98 21.87 -1.90
CA LEU A 61 -8.46 21.87 -1.88
C LEU A 61 -8.99 21.86 -0.45
N ALA A 62 -8.43 21.02 0.42
CA ALA A 62 -8.81 20.95 1.81
C ALA A 62 -8.54 22.24 2.57
N TYR A 63 -7.39 22.89 2.30
CA TYR A 63 -7.04 24.20 2.84
C TYR A 63 -8.01 25.29 2.37
N ALA A 64 -8.29 25.36 1.06
CA ALA A 64 -9.18 26.35 0.47
C ALA A 64 -10.62 26.23 0.98
N LEU A 65 -11.07 25.02 1.31
CA LEU A 65 -12.41 24.79 1.87
C LEU A 65 -12.48 25.00 3.39
N GLY A 66 -11.35 25.28 4.06
CA GLY A 66 -11.28 25.53 5.50
C GLY A 66 -11.77 24.37 6.36
N ARG A 67 -11.79 23.13 5.81
CA ARG A 67 -12.37 21.95 6.46
C ARG A 67 -11.30 20.92 6.74
N PHE A 68 -10.78 20.91 7.94
CA PHE A 68 -9.78 19.92 8.37
C PHE A 68 -10.31 18.48 8.29
N ALA A 69 -11.60 18.27 8.58
CA ALA A 69 -12.24 16.95 8.41
C ALA A 69 -12.23 16.48 6.95
N LEU A 70 -12.37 17.41 5.99
CA LEU A 70 -12.28 17.09 4.57
C LEU A 70 -10.86 16.66 4.18
N LEU A 71 -9.84 17.32 4.73
CA LEU A 71 -8.43 16.92 4.53
C LEU A 71 -8.20 15.47 4.97
N ALA A 72 -8.63 15.12 6.17
CA ALA A 72 -8.51 13.77 6.70
C ALA A 72 -9.24 12.74 5.81
N THR A 73 -10.45 13.07 5.35
CA THR A 73 -11.24 12.21 4.45
C THR A 73 -10.55 12.01 3.09
N LEU A 74 -10.05 13.08 2.48
CA LEU A 74 -9.40 13.02 1.17
C LEU A 74 -8.02 12.35 1.24
N LEU A 75 -7.25 12.56 2.32
CA LEU A 75 -6.01 11.84 2.55
C LEU A 75 -6.26 10.35 2.78
N SER A 76 -7.33 10.00 3.49
CA SER A 76 -7.77 8.61 3.61
C SER A 76 -8.15 8.03 2.24
N GLY A 77 -8.86 8.79 1.40
CA GLY A 77 -9.19 8.40 0.03
C GLY A 77 -7.97 8.15 -0.85
N PHE A 78 -6.85 8.86 -0.60
CA PHE A 78 -5.61 8.64 -1.32
C PHE A 78 -5.05 7.22 -1.10
N VAL A 79 -5.31 6.61 0.05
CA VAL A 79 -4.94 5.21 0.33
C VAL A 79 -5.53 4.23 -0.70
N PHE A 80 -6.70 4.56 -1.28
CA PHE A 80 -7.32 3.74 -2.32
C PHE A 80 -6.67 3.93 -3.70
N VAL A 81 -6.17 5.13 -3.98
CA VAL A 81 -5.56 5.48 -5.28
C VAL A 81 -4.08 5.09 -5.33
N ALA A 82 -3.37 5.21 -4.21
CA ALA A 82 -1.94 4.92 -4.11
C ALA A 82 -1.57 3.50 -4.61
N PRO A 83 -2.31 2.44 -4.27
CA PRO A 83 -2.03 1.10 -4.78
C PRO A 83 -2.05 1.00 -6.31
N LEU A 84 -2.99 1.68 -6.96
CA LEU A 84 -3.09 1.67 -8.43
C LEU A 84 -1.89 2.35 -9.10
N ILE A 85 -1.39 3.42 -8.49
CA ILE A 85 -0.18 4.11 -8.96
C ILE A 85 1.05 3.20 -8.77
N CYS A 86 1.13 2.51 -7.63
CA CYS A 86 2.22 1.56 -7.34
C CYS A 86 2.25 0.38 -8.33
N VAL A 87 1.11 -0.11 -8.82
CA VAL A 87 1.06 -1.15 -9.85
C VAL A 87 1.83 -0.73 -11.11
N GLY A 88 1.74 0.54 -11.49
CA GLY A 88 2.52 1.06 -12.62
C GLY A 88 4.04 0.94 -12.42
N LEU A 89 4.52 1.21 -11.19
CA LEU A 89 5.94 1.06 -10.85
C LEU A 89 6.39 -0.40 -10.84
N TYR A 90 5.56 -1.33 -10.36
CA TYR A 90 5.87 -2.78 -10.43
C TYR A 90 6.04 -3.23 -11.88
N CYS A 91 5.22 -2.72 -12.81
CA CYS A 91 5.36 -3.00 -14.23
C CYS A 91 6.70 -2.51 -14.79
N VAL A 92 7.15 -1.32 -14.37
CA VAL A 92 8.45 -0.75 -14.77
C VAL A 92 9.60 -1.65 -14.28
N SER A 93 9.63 -1.99 -12.99
CA SER A 93 10.67 -2.85 -12.40
C SER A 93 10.69 -4.23 -13.05
N ARG A 94 9.52 -4.85 -13.26
CA ARG A 94 9.41 -6.15 -13.93
C ARG A 94 9.94 -6.12 -15.37
N ALA A 95 9.65 -5.07 -16.13
CA ALA A 95 10.18 -4.92 -17.49
C ALA A 95 11.72 -4.82 -17.48
N LEU A 96 12.29 -4.07 -16.52
CA LEU A 96 13.73 -3.92 -16.35
C LEU A 96 14.42 -5.25 -15.94
N GLU A 97 13.80 -6.04 -15.07
CA GLU A 97 14.28 -7.39 -14.70
C GLU A 97 14.33 -8.32 -15.90
N GLN A 98 13.33 -8.24 -16.78
CA GLN A 98 13.24 -9.03 -17.99
C GLN A 98 14.13 -8.48 -19.14
N GLY A 99 14.94 -7.46 -18.89
CA GLY A 99 15.79 -6.81 -19.90
C GLY A 99 15.03 -6.06 -20.98
N ARG A 100 13.73 -5.78 -20.76
CA ARG A 100 12.88 -5.04 -21.70
C ARG A 100 12.85 -3.55 -21.36
N THR A 101 12.65 -2.72 -22.36
CA THR A 101 12.41 -1.29 -22.15
C THR A 101 10.99 -1.07 -21.59
N PRO A 102 10.83 -0.49 -20.40
CA PRO A 102 9.50 -0.25 -19.83
C PRO A 102 8.75 0.78 -20.66
N ARG A 103 7.44 0.53 -20.87
CA ARG A 103 6.56 1.44 -21.62
C ARG A 103 5.36 1.81 -20.75
N LEU A 104 4.95 3.06 -20.83
CA LEU A 104 3.77 3.56 -20.07
C LEU A 104 2.50 2.76 -20.40
N ARG A 105 2.35 2.34 -21.66
CA ARG A 105 1.23 1.49 -22.11
C ARG A 105 1.13 0.19 -21.33
N ASP A 106 2.26 -0.44 -21.02
CA ASP A 106 2.29 -1.73 -20.31
C ASP A 106 1.80 -1.54 -18.85
N SER A 107 2.12 -0.40 -18.25
CA SER A 107 1.60 -0.02 -16.91
C SER A 107 0.07 0.15 -16.93
N PHE A 108 -0.49 0.78 -17.96
CA PHE A 108 -1.94 0.91 -18.10
C PHE A 108 -2.65 -0.42 -18.35
N VAL A 109 -2.08 -1.29 -19.15
CA VAL A 109 -2.62 -2.64 -19.43
C VAL A 109 -2.65 -3.45 -18.14
N LEU A 110 -1.54 -3.46 -17.37
CA LEU A 110 -1.48 -4.15 -16.09
C LEU A 110 -2.46 -3.55 -15.08
N ALA A 111 -2.51 -2.23 -14.95
CA ALA A 111 -3.45 -1.56 -14.05
C ALA A 111 -4.90 -1.95 -14.34
N ARG A 112 -5.31 -2.00 -15.62
CA ARG A 112 -6.65 -2.46 -16.02
C ARG A 112 -6.89 -3.93 -15.67
N ARG A 113 -5.90 -4.80 -15.84
CA ARG A 113 -6.01 -6.22 -15.53
C ARG A 113 -6.23 -6.46 -14.03
N VAL A 114 -5.50 -5.74 -13.18
CA VAL A 114 -5.58 -5.90 -11.72
C VAL A 114 -6.66 -5.03 -11.08
N LEU A 115 -7.36 -4.18 -11.85
CA LEU A 115 -8.30 -3.19 -11.33
C LEU A 115 -9.40 -3.81 -10.46
N GLY A 116 -9.94 -4.97 -10.86
CA GLY A 116 -10.95 -5.68 -10.08
C GLY A 116 -10.42 -6.12 -8.72
N GLN A 117 -9.27 -6.76 -8.70
CA GLN A 117 -8.63 -7.25 -7.47
C GLN A 117 -8.15 -6.08 -6.58
N ALA A 118 -7.58 -5.03 -7.19
CA ALA A 118 -7.22 -3.81 -6.50
C ALA A 118 -8.44 -3.08 -5.92
N GLY A 119 -9.59 -3.14 -6.58
CA GLY A 119 -10.86 -2.60 -6.06
C GLY A 119 -11.34 -3.35 -4.82
N VAL A 120 -11.31 -4.67 -4.83
CA VAL A 120 -11.65 -5.50 -3.65
C VAL A 120 -10.68 -5.21 -2.51
N PHE A 121 -9.38 -5.11 -2.81
CA PHE A 121 -8.36 -4.73 -1.84
C PHE A 121 -8.63 -3.35 -1.23
N ALA A 122 -8.99 -2.35 -2.06
CA ALA A 122 -9.32 -1.00 -1.61
C ALA A 122 -10.56 -0.99 -0.69
N LEU A 123 -11.56 -1.84 -0.96
CA LEU A 123 -12.72 -2.00 -0.06
C LEU A 123 -12.30 -2.55 1.31
N GLY A 124 -11.44 -3.56 1.35
CA GLY A 124 -10.87 -4.08 2.59
C GLY A 124 -10.12 -3.01 3.38
N GLN A 125 -9.26 -2.23 2.71
CA GLN A 125 -8.59 -1.08 3.31
C GLN A 125 -9.58 -0.03 3.82
N GLY A 126 -10.67 0.22 3.10
CA GLY A 126 -11.74 1.11 3.53
C GLY A 126 -12.36 0.69 4.86
N VAL A 127 -12.59 -0.59 5.05
CA VAL A 127 -13.08 -1.13 6.34
C VAL A 127 -12.07 -0.86 7.46
N ILE A 128 -10.78 -1.11 7.22
CA ILE A 128 -9.73 -0.83 8.21
C ILE A 128 -9.71 0.66 8.58
N ILE A 129 -9.81 1.57 7.60
CA ILE A 129 -9.85 3.02 7.82
C ILE A 129 -11.10 3.44 8.62
N LEU A 130 -12.26 2.86 8.31
CA LEU A 130 -13.49 3.13 9.06
C LEU A 130 -13.37 2.68 10.51
N LEU A 131 -12.82 1.49 10.76
CA LEU A 131 -12.56 0.99 12.11
C LEU A 131 -11.55 1.88 12.85
N TRP A 132 -10.47 2.28 12.19
CA TRP A 132 -9.48 3.21 12.76
C TRP A 132 -10.09 4.57 13.10
N SER A 133 -10.89 5.13 12.17
CA SER A 133 -11.60 6.40 12.40
C SER A 133 -12.54 6.30 13.59
N ARG A 134 -13.26 5.17 13.72
CA ARG A 134 -14.14 4.91 14.86
C ARG A 134 -13.37 4.80 16.17
N ALA A 135 -12.26 4.07 16.17
CA ALA A 135 -11.37 3.96 17.32
C ALA A 135 -10.82 5.34 17.73
N GLY A 136 -10.41 6.16 16.78
CA GLY A 136 -9.96 7.54 17.05
C GLY A 136 -11.04 8.42 17.68
N MET A 137 -12.29 8.31 17.24
CA MET A 137 -13.41 9.01 17.87
C MET A 137 -13.65 8.54 19.32
N MET A 138 -13.50 7.24 19.59
CA MET A 138 -13.60 6.70 20.95
C MET A 138 -12.49 7.23 21.84
N VAL A 139 -11.24 7.24 21.37
CA VAL A 139 -10.12 7.85 22.11
C VAL A 139 -10.43 9.31 22.44
N GLY A 140 -10.90 10.10 21.48
CA GLY A 140 -11.28 11.50 21.72
C GLY A 140 -12.45 11.68 22.70
N ALA A 141 -13.38 10.71 22.78
CA ALA A 141 -14.49 10.74 23.71
C ALA A 141 -14.10 10.40 25.16
N PHE A 142 -13.17 9.44 25.34
CA PHE A 142 -12.69 9.02 26.65
C PHE A 142 -11.56 9.89 27.20
N PHE A 143 -10.78 10.49 26.31
CA PHE A 143 -9.64 11.37 26.64
C PHE A 143 -9.82 12.71 25.90
N PRO A 144 -10.81 13.51 26.32
CA PRO A 144 -11.07 14.78 25.66
C PRO A 144 -9.90 15.73 25.89
N PHE A 145 -9.42 16.32 24.80
CA PHE A 145 -8.38 17.35 24.83
C PHE A 145 -9.01 18.71 24.52
N ASP A 146 -9.10 19.57 25.51
CA ASP A 146 -9.66 20.92 25.42
C ASP A 146 -8.61 22.03 25.24
N GLY A 147 -7.34 21.66 25.09
CA GLY A 147 -6.23 22.57 24.80
C GLY A 147 -5.63 23.26 26.05
N GLY A 148 -6.14 23.01 27.24
CA GLY A 148 -5.70 23.68 28.46
C GLY A 148 -4.61 22.96 29.25
N ASP A 149 -4.57 21.64 29.19
CA ASP A 149 -3.62 20.81 29.98
C ASP A 149 -2.61 20.11 29.04
N PRO A 150 -1.31 20.44 29.16
CA PRO A 150 -0.26 19.74 28.43
C PRO A 150 -0.18 18.24 28.75
N GLY A 151 -0.54 17.82 29.96
CA GLY A 151 -0.57 16.42 30.36
C GLY A 151 -1.62 15.65 29.60
N ALA A 152 -2.85 16.14 29.55
CA ALA A 152 -3.94 15.55 28.77
C ALA A 152 -3.61 15.44 27.28
N PHE A 153 -2.87 16.41 26.73
CA PHE A 153 -2.39 16.36 25.34
C PHE A 153 -1.47 15.15 25.10
N TRP A 154 -0.49 14.94 25.99
CA TRP A 154 0.45 13.84 25.83
C TRP A 154 -0.22 12.47 26.02
N GLU A 155 -1.18 12.35 26.94
CA GLU A 155 -1.98 11.13 27.12
C GLU A 155 -2.82 10.82 25.89
N PHE A 156 -3.53 11.80 25.35
CA PHE A 156 -4.30 11.67 24.10
C PHE A 156 -3.40 11.26 22.94
N LEU A 157 -2.25 11.91 22.80
CA LEU A 157 -1.30 11.63 21.71
C LEU A 157 -0.69 10.24 21.86
N ALA A 158 -0.29 9.83 23.06
CA ALA A 158 0.29 8.51 23.32
C ALA A 158 -0.71 7.39 23.04
N LEU A 159 -1.94 7.49 23.54
CA LEU A 159 -2.98 6.50 23.31
C LEU A 159 -3.43 6.47 21.84
N GLY A 160 -3.63 7.64 21.23
CA GLY A 160 -3.98 7.76 19.82
C GLY A 160 -2.90 7.18 18.92
N SER A 161 -1.60 7.41 19.24
CA SER A 161 -0.47 6.83 18.52
C SER A 161 -0.39 5.33 18.69
N ALA A 162 -0.63 4.80 19.90
CA ALA A 162 -0.64 3.36 20.16
C ALA A 162 -1.75 2.67 19.36
N VAL A 163 -2.97 3.19 19.38
CA VAL A 163 -4.09 2.69 18.56
C VAL A 163 -3.75 2.80 17.07
N GLY A 164 -3.23 3.94 16.65
CA GLY A 164 -2.79 4.16 15.25
C GLY A 164 -1.73 3.16 14.81
N ALA A 165 -0.75 2.85 15.68
CA ALA A 165 0.30 1.87 15.39
C ALA A 165 -0.26 0.45 15.16
N VAL A 166 -1.29 0.03 15.90
CA VAL A 166 -1.95 -1.26 15.68
C VAL A 166 -2.56 -1.32 14.28
N PHE A 167 -3.34 -0.31 13.90
CA PHE A 167 -3.96 -0.25 12.57
C PHE A 167 -2.92 -0.10 11.45
N ALA A 168 -1.86 0.68 11.67
CA ALA A 168 -0.76 0.83 10.72
C ALA A 168 -0.03 -0.51 10.51
N THR A 169 0.25 -1.25 11.58
CA THR A 169 0.89 -2.57 11.49
C THR A 169 0.01 -3.56 10.74
N LEU A 170 -1.30 -3.62 11.07
CA LEU A 170 -2.26 -4.47 10.37
C LEU A 170 -2.33 -4.12 8.88
N THR A 171 -2.46 -2.83 8.56
CA THR A 171 -2.46 -2.35 7.18
C THR A 171 -1.18 -2.72 6.47
N PHE A 172 -0.02 -2.50 7.09
CA PHE A 172 1.27 -2.84 6.51
C PHE A 172 1.38 -4.35 6.26
N ALA A 173 1.05 -5.20 7.24
CA ALA A 173 1.11 -6.64 7.10
C ALA A 173 0.26 -7.14 5.91
N VAL A 174 -0.97 -6.63 5.78
CA VAL A 174 -1.87 -7.01 4.68
C VAL A 174 -1.41 -6.46 3.34
N THR A 175 -0.78 -5.27 3.28
CA THR A 175 -0.49 -4.58 2.01
C THR A 175 0.88 -4.86 1.44
N ALA A 176 1.87 -5.13 2.28
CA ALA A 176 3.29 -5.12 1.90
C ALA A 176 3.61 -6.03 0.69
N PHE A 177 3.03 -7.22 0.65
CA PHE A 177 3.28 -8.18 -0.42
C PHE A 177 2.06 -8.49 -1.29
N SER A 178 0.84 -8.14 -0.85
CA SER A 178 -0.39 -8.48 -1.57
C SER A 178 -0.44 -7.87 -2.96
N LEU A 179 -0.16 -6.58 -3.09
CA LEU A 179 -0.22 -5.87 -4.37
C LEU A 179 0.83 -6.35 -5.37
N PRO A 180 2.12 -6.52 -5.00
CA PRO A 180 3.09 -7.17 -5.87
C PRO A 180 2.67 -8.57 -6.31
N MET A 181 2.09 -9.37 -5.41
CA MET A 181 1.62 -10.72 -5.74
C MET A 181 0.45 -10.71 -6.71
N ILE A 182 -0.54 -9.85 -6.52
CA ILE A 182 -1.67 -9.68 -7.44
C ILE A 182 -1.16 -9.24 -8.83
N ALA A 183 -0.17 -8.36 -8.87
CA ALA A 183 0.40 -7.86 -10.12
C ALA A 183 1.26 -8.89 -10.86
N ASP A 184 1.95 -9.78 -10.13
CA ASP A 184 2.94 -10.70 -10.70
C ASP A 184 2.44 -12.14 -10.87
N ARG A 185 1.64 -12.67 -9.94
CA ARG A 185 1.34 -14.10 -9.86
C ARG A 185 -0.08 -14.51 -10.22
N ASP A 186 -0.94 -13.61 -10.65
CA ASP A 186 -2.36 -13.92 -10.97
C ASP A 186 -3.12 -14.61 -9.81
N VAL A 187 -2.78 -14.25 -8.58
CA VAL A 187 -3.50 -14.73 -7.38
C VAL A 187 -4.65 -13.79 -7.04
N ASP A 188 -5.69 -14.34 -6.43
CA ASP A 188 -6.81 -13.54 -5.94
C ASP A 188 -6.39 -12.72 -4.69
N MET A 189 -7.17 -11.66 -4.42
CA MET A 189 -6.89 -10.71 -3.34
C MET A 189 -6.81 -11.40 -1.96
N VAL A 190 -7.68 -12.37 -1.70
CA VAL A 190 -7.73 -13.05 -0.38
C VAL A 190 -6.47 -13.87 -0.17
N THR A 191 -6.08 -14.68 -1.16
CA THR A 191 -4.84 -15.45 -1.14
C THR A 191 -3.62 -14.55 -0.98
N ALA A 192 -3.57 -13.42 -1.71
CA ALA A 192 -2.49 -12.46 -1.61
C ALA A 192 -2.43 -11.82 -0.21
N ALA A 193 -3.56 -11.40 0.36
CA ALA A 193 -3.63 -10.78 1.67
C ALA A 193 -3.22 -11.75 2.79
N VAL A 194 -3.72 -12.99 2.75
CA VAL A 194 -3.38 -14.02 3.74
C VAL A 194 -1.90 -14.43 3.64
N SER A 195 -1.36 -14.49 2.43
CA SER A 195 0.07 -14.80 2.22
C SER A 195 1.00 -13.64 2.57
N SER A 196 0.48 -12.42 2.75
CA SER A 196 1.26 -11.25 3.13
C SER A 196 1.45 -11.13 4.65
N VAL A 197 0.58 -11.77 5.45
CA VAL A 197 0.60 -11.78 6.92
C VAL A 197 1.45 -12.93 7.43
#